data_672d127267a88df6d70ddb37fb8ef54c
#
_entry.id   672d127267a88df6d70ddb37fb8ef54c
#
_cell.length_a   1.000
_cell.length_b   1.000
_cell.length_c   1.000
_cell.angle_alpha   90.00
_cell.angle_beta   90.00
_cell.angle_gamma   90.00
#
_symmetry.space_group_name_H-M   'P 1'
#
loop_
_entity.id
_entity.type
_entity.pdbx_description
1 polymer ?
#
loop_
_entity_poly.entity_id
_entity_poly.type
_entity_poly.pdbx_seq_one_letter_code
_entity_poly.pdbx_strand_id
1 'polypeptide(L)'
;MRAVVLREFGPPARLTLEEVPEPRPGAGQVTVRVAAVGVQFLETQVRSGVMRGALGGKDLPVVLGKEIVGEVAEVGAGCDPALVGTQVLASTSGTGGYAEMAAVPADSLIPIPAGLGLHDAVALYRYGATAQGLIRAARVAPGDRVLVLAAAGAVGTVLVQLLTRAGATVVGAARGEHKLDLVTRLGVGHVVDYSLPGWTDRVREAVGGSVEVVFDHIGGTLGQEALGLLTPGSGRQVVFGFSSGAPLEAAPMQLMGRGLTVSGFSAGLIWSRPAFARELVTEVLDLAAAGRLTPVIGQRFPLEKAADAHAAVEARDTLGKTLLIP
;
A
#
# COMPACT_ATOMS: atom_id res chain seq x y z
N MET A 1 10.13 -26.69 -2.41
CA MET A 1 10.36 -25.34 -1.87
C MET A 1 9.46 -25.07 -0.69
N ARG A 2 9.87 -24.16 0.22
CA ARG A 2 9.01 -23.74 1.32
C ARG A 2 8.01 -22.68 0.83
N ALA A 3 6.75 -22.81 1.27
CA ALA A 3 5.72 -21.80 1.03
C ALA A 3 4.73 -21.75 2.20
N VAL A 4 4.09 -20.60 2.39
CA VAL A 4 3.04 -20.42 3.40
C VAL A 4 1.68 -20.66 2.77
N VAL A 5 1.03 -21.73 3.20
CA VAL A 5 -0.22 -22.23 2.63
C VAL A 5 -1.40 -21.83 3.52
N LEU A 6 -2.47 -21.35 2.89
CA LEU A 6 -3.78 -21.15 3.51
C LEU A 6 -4.70 -22.28 3.05
N ARG A 7 -5.06 -23.20 3.97
CA ARG A 7 -5.95 -24.35 3.69
C ARG A 7 -7.40 -24.06 4.02
N GLU A 8 -7.65 -23.17 4.95
CA GLU A 8 -8.98 -22.71 5.35
C GLU A 8 -8.93 -21.25 5.82
N PHE A 9 -10.03 -20.55 5.63
CA PHE A 9 -10.16 -19.18 6.14
C PHE A 9 -10.20 -19.15 7.67
N GLY A 10 -9.70 -18.08 8.27
CA GLY A 10 -9.73 -17.95 9.73
C GLY A 10 -8.68 -16.99 10.30
N PRO A 11 -8.27 -17.19 11.56
CA PRO A 11 -7.27 -16.37 12.23
C PRO A 11 -5.86 -16.52 11.64
N PRO A 12 -4.89 -15.64 11.98
CA PRO A 12 -3.52 -15.70 11.44
C PRO A 12 -2.85 -17.08 11.50
N ALA A 13 -3.13 -17.87 12.54
CA ALA A 13 -2.60 -19.24 12.71
C ALA A 13 -3.00 -20.23 11.59
N ARG A 14 -3.91 -19.86 10.68
CA ARG A 14 -4.24 -20.66 9.47
C ARG A 14 -3.19 -20.56 8.36
N LEU A 15 -2.23 -19.68 8.50
CA LEU A 15 -1.06 -19.60 7.63
C LEU A 15 0.01 -20.58 8.13
N THR A 16 0.24 -21.64 7.38
CA THR A 16 1.20 -22.70 7.75
C THR A 16 2.33 -22.81 6.74
N LEU A 17 3.57 -22.93 7.22
CA LEU A 17 4.71 -23.21 6.36
C LEU A 17 4.70 -24.67 5.94
N GLU A 18 4.79 -24.93 4.65
CA GLU A 18 4.76 -26.29 4.07
C GLU A 18 5.83 -26.44 2.98
N GLU A 19 6.25 -27.69 2.73
CA GLU A 19 6.99 -28.05 1.54
C GLU A 19 6.01 -28.30 0.39
N VAL A 20 6.20 -27.55 -0.71
CA VAL A 20 5.37 -27.68 -1.92
C VAL A 20 6.27 -27.86 -3.14
N PRO A 21 5.75 -28.40 -4.26
CA PRO A 21 6.49 -28.45 -5.51
C PRO A 21 6.94 -27.05 -5.97
N GLU A 22 8.15 -26.95 -6.53
CA GLU A 22 8.59 -25.70 -7.15
C GLU A 22 7.78 -25.39 -8.40
N PRO A 23 7.37 -24.13 -8.61
CA PRO A 23 6.66 -23.76 -9.83
C PRO A 23 7.62 -23.80 -11.03
N ARG A 24 7.14 -24.29 -12.15
CA ARG A 24 7.83 -24.19 -13.45
C ARG A 24 7.18 -23.10 -14.28
N PRO A 25 7.98 -22.31 -15.02
CA PRO A 25 7.41 -21.24 -15.84
C PRO A 25 6.70 -21.82 -17.05
N GLY A 26 5.44 -21.44 -17.24
CA GLY A 26 4.68 -21.71 -18.47
C GLY A 26 5.13 -20.81 -19.62
N ALA A 27 4.49 -20.94 -20.78
CA ALA A 27 4.71 -20.04 -21.90
C ALA A 27 4.38 -18.58 -21.49
N GLY A 28 5.29 -17.64 -21.78
CA GLY A 28 5.17 -16.23 -21.41
C GLY A 28 5.37 -15.94 -19.90
N GLN A 29 5.84 -16.92 -19.13
CA GLN A 29 6.12 -16.76 -17.71
C GLN A 29 7.61 -16.90 -17.39
N VAL A 30 8.01 -16.39 -16.25
CA VAL A 30 9.32 -16.62 -15.63
C VAL A 30 9.12 -17.13 -14.21
N THR A 31 10.10 -17.85 -13.65
CA THR A 31 10.18 -18.06 -12.20
C THR A 31 11.14 -17.04 -11.59
N VAL A 32 10.75 -16.54 -10.43
CA VAL A 32 11.54 -15.58 -9.64
C VAL A 32 11.92 -16.25 -8.32
N ARG A 33 13.23 -16.26 -8.02
CA ARG A 33 13.73 -16.53 -6.67
C ARG A 33 13.39 -15.34 -5.79
N VAL A 34 12.48 -15.51 -4.87
CA VAL A 34 11.92 -14.44 -4.06
C VAL A 34 12.92 -13.99 -3.00
N ALA A 35 13.29 -12.72 -3.01
CA ALA A 35 14.12 -12.10 -1.98
C ALA A 35 13.27 -11.45 -0.88
N ALA A 36 12.11 -10.93 -1.22
CA ALA A 36 11.14 -10.42 -0.25
C ALA A 36 9.73 -10.36 -0.85
N VAL A 37 8.75 -10.44 0.02
CA VAL A 37 7.31 -10.31 -0.30
C VAL A 37 6.72 -9.18 0.51
N GLY A 38 5.96 -8.30 -0.13
CA GLY A 38 5.23 -7.24 0.57
C GLY A 38 3.91 -7.75 1.14
N VAL A 39 3.72 -7.68 2.46
CA VAL A 39 2.43 -8.00 3.10
C VAL A 39 1.46 -6.84 2.92
N GLN A 40 0.22 -7.15 2.52
CA GLN A 40 -0.86 -6.16 2.36
C GLN A 40 -1.98 -6.38 3.37
N PHE A 41 -2.62 -5.29 3.83
CA PHE A 41 -3.81 -5.39 4.67
C PHE A 41 -4.93 -6.20 3.99
N LEU A 42 -5.10 -6.07 2.67
CA LEU A 42 -6.06 -6.86 1.90
C LEU A 42 -5.84 -8.37 2.09
N GLU A 43 -4.60 -8.83 2.19
CA GLU A 43 -4.28 -10.26 2.35
C GLU A 43 -4.72 -10.80 3.71
N THR A 44 -4.72 -9.95 4.76
CA THR A 44 -5.30 -10.33 6.05
C THR A 44 -6.82 -10.51 5.94
N GLN A 45 -7.50 -9.67 5.16
CA GLN A 45 -8.94 -9.76 4.93
C GLN A 45 -9.30 -10.96 4.02
N VAL A 46 -8.45 -11.32 3.08
CA VAL A 46 -8.59 -12.55 2.29
C VAL A 46 -8.41 -13.77 3.17
N ARG A 47 -7.32 -13.83 3.95
CA ARG A 47 -7.05 -14.95 4.87
C ARG A 47 -8.20 -15.17 5.86
N SER A 48 -8.78 -14.09 6.41
CA SER A 48 -9.91 -14.19 7.34
C SER A 48 -11.22 -14.64 6.68
N GLY A 49 -11.31 -14.58 5.34
CA GLY A 49 -12.52 -14.90 4.57
C GLY A 49 -13.44 -13.70 4.31
N VAL A 50 -13.19 -12.53 4.93
CA VAL A 50 -14.00 -11.31 4.72
C VAL A 50 -13.95 -10.86 3.26
N MET A 51 -12.78 -10.92 2.63
CA MET A 51 -12.60 -10.54 1.22
C MET A 51 -12.16 -11.72 0.33
N ARG A 52 -12.73 -12.90 0.56
CA ARG A 52 -12.43 -14.12 -0.24
C ARG A 52 -12.59 -13.93 -1.74
N GLY A 53 -13.49 -13.06 -2.18
CA GLY A 53 -13.65 -12.71 -3.61
C GLY A 53 -12.38 -12.13 -4.27
N ALA A 54 -11.45 -11.57 -3.48
CA ALA A 54 -10.17 -11.07 -3.99
C ALA A 54 -9.17 -12.18 -4.37
N LEU A 55 -9.51 -13.47 -4.14
CA LEU A 55 -8.79 -14.63 -4.70
C LEU A 55 -9.04 -14.82 -6.21
N GLY A 56 -9.99 -14.08 -6.80
CA GLY A 56 -10.26 -14.17 -8.23
C GLY A 56 -10.83 -15.52 -8.67
N GLY A 57 -11.61 -16.18 -7.80
CA GLY A 57 -12.22 -17.48 -8.08
C GLY A 57 -11.32 -18.69 -7.80
N LYS A 58 -10.14 -18.48 -7.20
CA LYS A 58 -9.28 -19.61 -6.77
C LYS A 58 -9.82 -20.24 -5.50
N ASP A 59 -9.82 -21.56 -5.46
CA ASP A 59 -10.20 -22.35 -4.30
C ASP A 59 -9.01 -22.55 -3.36
N LEU A 60 -9.31 -22.86 -2.09
CA LEU A 60 -8.31 -23.31 -1.13
C LEU A 60 -7.89 -24.77 -1.42
N PRO A 61 -6.64 -25.17 -1.18
CA PRO A 61 -5.57 -24.38 -0.57
C PRO A 61 -4.90 -23.40 -1.53
N VAL A 62 -4.42 -22.25 -1.01
CA VAL A 62 -3.66 -21.25 -1.79
C VAL A 62 -2.43 -20.76 -1.03
N VAL A 63 -1.41 -20.36 -1.76
CA VAL A 63 -0.30 -19.53 -1.25
C VAL A 63 -0.65 -18.07 -1.51
N LEU A 64 -0.75 -17.25 -0.47
CA LEU A 64 -1.01 -15.81 -0.62
C LEU A 64 0.21 -15.07 -1.19
N GLY A 65 0.16 -13.74 -1.24
CA GLY A 65 1.25 -12.88 -1.70
C GLY A 65 1.06 -12.38 -3.13
N LYS A 66 0.88 -11.06 -3.26
CA LYS A 66 0.58 -10.40 -4.55
C LYS A 66 1.77 -9.67 -5.16
N GLU A 67 2.75 -9.30 -4.35
CA GLU A 67 3.90 -8.50 -4.77
C GLU A 67 5.18 -9.10 -4.24
N ILE A 68 6.10 -9.33 -5.15
CA ILE A 68 7.41 -9.91 -4.85
C ILE A 68 8.53 -9.08 -5.46
N VAL A 69 9.71 -9.23 -4.90
CA VAL A 69 10.97 -8.79 -5.46
C VAL A 69 11.95 -9.96 -5.42
N GLY A 70 12.78 -10.07 -6.43
CA GLY A 70 13.76 -11.14 -6.47
C GLY A 70 14.53 -11.17 -7.78
N GLU A 71 15.15 -12.31 -8.06
CA GLU A 71 15.93 -12.57 -9.25
C GLU A 71 15.24 -13.59 -10.16
N VAL A 72 15.19 -13.33 -11.45
CA VAL A 72 14.67 -14.29 -12.43
C VAL A 72 15.58 -15.52 -12.47
N ALA A 73 15.04 -16.67 -12.09
CA ALA A 73 15.77 -17.94 -12.04
C ALA A 73 15.65 -18.74 -13.33
N GLU A 74 14.47 -18.75 -13.96
CA GLU A 74 14.18 -19.52 -15.17
C GLU A 74 13.14 -18.80 -16.02
N VAL A 75 13.19 -18.98 -17.34
CA VAL A 75 12.25 -18.41 -18.29
C VAL A 75 11.51 -19.50 -19.04
N GLY A 76 10.22 -19.30 -19.24
CA GLY A 76 9.38 -20.20 -20.04
C GLY A 76 9.45 -19.89 -21.53
N ALA A 77 8.76 -20.74 -22.32
CA ALA A 77 8.70 -20.56 -23.77
C ALA A 77 8.18 -19.17 -24.16
N GLY A 78 8.83 -18.54 -25.13
CA GLY A 78 8.48 -17.21 -25.63
C GLY A 78 9.00 -16.02 -24.80
N CYS A 79 9.73 -16.28 -23.72
CA CYS A 79 10.41 -15.23 -22.94
C CYS A 79 11.86 -15.03 -23.41
N ASP A 80 12.38 -13.83 -23.21
CA ASP A 80 13.79 -13.50 -23.51
C ASP A 80 14.72 -14.20 -22.49
N PRO A 81 15.66 -15.06 -22.93
CA PRO A 81 16.63 -15.68 -22.06
C PRO A 81 17.52 -14.71 -21.28
N ALA A 82 17.72 -13.50 -21.78
CA ALA A 82 18.49 -12.45 -21.11
C ALA A 82 17.87 -11.95 -19.79
N LEU A 83 16.60 -12.30 -19.52
CA LEU A 83 15.96 -12.00 -18.24
C LEU A 83 16.55 -12.80 -17.07
N VAL A 84 17.14 -13.99 -17.31
CA VAL A 84 17.75 -14.81 -16.25
C VAL A 84 18.84 -14.03 -15.53
N GLY A 85 18.82 -14.04 -14.20
CA GLY A 85 19.74 -13.30 -13.35
C GLY A 85 19.39 -11.82 -13.14
N THR A 86 18.34 -11.30 -13.82
CA THR A 86 17.91 -9.91 -13.60
C THR A 86 17.10 -9.77 -12.32
N GLN A 87 17.34 -8.65 -11.61
CA GLN A 87 16.57 -8.30 -10.41
C GLN A 87 15.29 -7.54 -10.80
N VAL A 88 14.15 -8.01 -10.31
CA VAL A 88 12.84 -7.53 -10.74
C VAL A 88 11.86 -7.41 -9.60
N LEU A 89 10.94 -6.45 -9.73
CA LEU A 89 9.64 -6.47 -9.07
C LEU A 89 8.63 -7.21 -9.95
N ALA A 90 7.73 -7.97 -9.33
CA ALA A 90 6.69 -8.66 -10.07
C ALA A 90 5.38 -8.77 -9.28
N SER A 91 4.28 -8.92 -10.02
CA SER A 91 2.98 -9.28 -9.49
C SER A 91 2.68 -10.76 -9.77
N THR A 92 2.25 -11.49 -8.75
CA THR A 92 1.93 -12.92 -8.85
C THR A 92 0.50 -13.21 -9.34
N SER A 93 -0.18 -12.24 -9.94
CA SER A 93 -1.59 -12.38 -10.35
C SER A 93 -2.52 -12.78 -9.20
N GLY A 94 -2.18 -12.34 -7.99
CA GLY A 94 -3.06 -12.46 -6.81
C GLY A 94 -2.64 -13.46 -5.74
N THR A 95 -1.89 -14.52 -6.09
CA THR A 95 -1.46 -15.57 -5.16
C THR A 95 -0.11 -16.15 -5.57
N GLY A 96 0.61 -16.80 -4.64
CA GLY A 96 1.87 -17.49 -4.92
C GLY A 96 3.13 -16.80 -4.44
N GLY A 97 3.02 -15.60 -3.84
CA GLY A 97 4.20 -14.83 -3.43
C GLY A 97 4.80 -15.23 -2.06
N TYR A 98 4.01 -15.78 -1.15
CA TYR A 98 4.53 -16.23 0.15
C TYR A 98 5.28 -17.55 0.03
N ALA A 99 6.34 -17.55 -0.75
CA ALA A 99 7.14 -18.72 -1.11
C ALA A 99 8.57 -18.32 -1.47
N GLU A 100 9.48 -19.30 -1.50
CA GLU A 100 10.87 -19.10 -1.95
C GLU A 100 10.98 -18.86 -3.47
N MET A 101 10.03 -19.43 -4.25
CA MET A 101 9.97 -19.25 -5.70
C MET A 101 8.54 -18.93 -6.14
N ALA A 102 8.40 -18.08 -7.14
CA ALA A 102 7.09 -17.74 -7.71
C ALA A 102 7.13 -17.70 -9.24
N ALA A 103 6.13 -18.29 -9.89
CA ALA A 103 5.93 -18.10 -11.33
C ALA A 103 5.08 -16.87 -11.59
N VAL A 104 5.55 -16.00 -12.48
CA VAL A 104 4.91 -14.70 -12.80
C VAL A 104 4.89 -14.47 -14.31
N PRO A 105 3.92 -13.71 -14.85
CA PRO A 105 3.94 -13.27 -16.24
C PRO A 105 5.18 -12.40 -16.51
N ALA A 106 5.90 -12.65 -17.60
CA ALA A 106 7.10 -11.89 -17.96
C ALA A 106 6.81 -10.42 -18.26
N ASP A 107 5.63 -10.09 -18.75
CA ASP A 107 5.18 -8.72 -18.98
C ASP A 107 4.87 -7.94 -17.69
N SER A 108 4.70 -8.63 -16.56
CA SER A 108 4.52 -8.01 -15.24
C SER A 108 5.83 -7.52 -14.60
N LEU A 109 6.98 -7.90 -15.15
CA LEU A 109 8.27 -7.56 -14.59
C LEU A 109 8.56 -6.05 -14.69
N ILE A 110 9.01 -5.48 -13.58
CA ILE A 110 9.46 -4.09 -13.52
C ILE A 110 10.93 -4.11 -13.09
N PRO A 111 11.85 -3.60 -13.92
CA PRO A 111 13.26 -3.47 -13.58
C PRO A 111 13.43 -2.58 -12.35
N ILE A 112 14.41 -2.91 -11.52
CA ILE A 112 14.75 -2.10 -10.35
C ILE A 112 15.82 -1.10 -10.76
N PRO A 113 15.64 0.20 -10.53
CA PRO A 113 16.66 1.20 -10.81
C PRO A 113 17.97 0.92 -10.09
N ALA A 114 19.10 1.21 -10.73
CA ALA A 114 20.42 1.06 -10.14
C ALA A 114 20.54 1.87 -8.84
N GLY A 115 21.12 1.25 -7.82
CA GLY A 115 21.28 1.86 -6.50
C GLY A 115 20.08 1.73 -5.55
N LEU A 116 18.94 1.24 -6.00
CA LEU A 116 17.80 0.96 -5.13
C LEU A 116 17.84 -0.49 -4.63
N GLY A 117 17.76 -0.68 -3.31
CA GLY A 117 17.74 -2.01 -2.70
C GLY A 117 16.44 -2.77 -3.01
N LEU A 118 16.52 -4.11 -3.08
CA LEU A 118 15.35 -4.97 -3.38
C LEU A 118 14.20 -4.75 -2.39
N HIS A 119 14.52 -4.70 -1.09
CA HIS A 119 13.51 -4.48 -0.05
C HIS A 119 12.84 -3.11 -0.18
N ASP A 120 13.61 -2.08 -0.52
CA ASP A 120 13.10 -0.73 -0.72
C ASP A 120 12.17 -0.67 -1.95
N ALA A 121 12.57 -1.35 -3.02
CA ALA A 121 11.78 -1.43 -4.24
C ALA A 121 10.40 -2.08 -3.98
N VAL A 122 10.34 -3.24 -3.30
CA VAL A 122 9.06 -3.90 -3.01
C VAL A 122 8.22 -3.13 -1.99
N ALA A 123 8.85 -2.38 -1.07
CA ALA A 123 8.12 -1.53 -0.14
C ALA A 123 7.37 -0.40 -0.84
N LEU A 124 7.89 0.07 -1.96
CA LEU A 124 7.28 1.14 -2.77
C LEU A 124 6.35 0.62 -3.88
N TYR A 125 6.46 -0.62 -4.29
CA TYR A 125 5.82 -1.15 -5.48
C TYR A 125 4.33 -0.78 -5.58
N ARG A 126 3.46 -1.43 -4.82
CA ARG A 126 2.01 -1.19 -4.93
C ARG A 126 1.56 0.05 -4.19
N TYR A 127 2.14 0.34 -3.05
CA TYR A 127 1.74 1.47 -2.22
C TYR A 127 2.26 2.80 -2.76
N GLY A 128 3.42 2.80 -3.40
CA GLY A 128 3.93 3.96 -4.13
C GLY A 128 3.04 4.32 -5.32
N ALA A 129 2.68 3.33 -6.15
CA ALA A 129 1.73 3.55 -7.24
C ALA A 129 0.36 4.02 -6.74
N THR A 130 -0.11 3.48 -5.59
CA THR A 130 -1.36 3.93 -4.97
C THR A 130 -1.26 5.39 -4.52
N ALA A 131 -0.18 5.78 -3.83
CA ALA A 131 0.01 7.15 -3.37
C ALA A 131 0.07 8.15 -4.54
N GLN A 132 0.83 7.83 -5.59
CA GLN A 132 0.91 8.65 -6.79
C GLN A 132 -0.44 8.76 -7.50
N GLY A 133 -1.17 7.64 -7.63
CA GLY A 133 -2.51 7.61 -8.20
C GLY A 133 -3.52 8.45 -7.41
N LEU A 134 -3.45 8.43 -6.08
CA LEU A 134 -4.28 9.24 -5.20
C LEU A 134 -4.04 10.74 -5.40
N ILE A 135 -2.78 11.19 -5.49
CA ILE A 135 -2.43 12.59 -5.73
C ILE A 135 -3.00 13.07 -7.06
N ARG A 136 -2.85 12.25 -8.13
CA ARG A 136 -3.42 12.56 -9.45
C ARG A 136 -4.96 12.61 -9.42
N ALA A 137 -5.60 11.65 -8.76
CA ALA A 137 -7.06 11.59 -8.65
C ALA A 137 -7.63 12.79 -7.86
N ALA A 138 -6.95 13.18 -6.78
CA ALA A 138 -7.33 14.34 -5.98
C ALA A 138 -6.99 15.68 -6.65
N ARG A 139 -6.20 15.69 -7.74
CA ARG A 139 -5.74 16.92 -8.40
C ARG A 139 -5.11 17.89 -7.41
N VAL A 140 -4.21 17.38 -6.57
CA VAL A 140 -3.52 18.23 -5.59
C VAL A 140 -2.68 19.27 -6.30
N ALA A 141 -2.82 20.52 -5.87
CA ALA A 141 -2.07 21.65 -6.38
C ALA A 141 -1.07 22.18 -5.35
N PRO A 142 0.01 22.85 -5.78
CA PRO A 142 0.89 23.57 -4.85
C PRO A 142 0.10 24.57 -4.00
N GLY A 143 0.35 24.58 -2.70
CA GLY A 143 -0.35 25.43 -1.73
C GLY A 143 -1.63 24.82 -1.14
N ASP A 144 -2.16 23.69 -1.68
CA ASP A 144 -3.27 22.96 -1.04
C ASP A 144 -2.87 22.56 0.39
N ARG A 145 -3.78 22.73 1.34
CA ARG A 145 -3.68 22.18 2.70
C ARG A 145 -4.29 20.78 2.69
N VAL A 146 -3.50 19.78 3.02
CA VAL A 146 -3.85 18.37 2.83
C VAL A 146 -3.76 17.62 4.14
N LEU A 147 -4.85 16.97 4.53
CA LEU A 147 -4.88 16.05 5.67
C LEU A 147 -4.71 14.61 5.16
N VAL A 148 -3.74 13.89 5.71
CA VAL A 148 -3.52 12.47 5.44
C VAL A 148 -3.84 11.67 6.70
N LEU A 149 -4.92 10.88 6.68
CA LEU A 149 -5.24 9.95 7.74
C LEU A 149 -4.38 8.67 7.62
N ALA A 150 -4.01 8.07 8.75
CA ALA A 150 -3.08 6.94 8.83
C ALA A 150 -1.71 7.24 8.16
N ALA A 151 -1.18 8.44 8.38
CA ALA A 151 0.04 8.96 7.75
C ALA A 151 1.29 8.10 7.95
N ALA A 152 1.38 7.33 9.04
CA ALA A 152 2.49 6.42 9.32
C ALA A 152 2.32 5.02 8.72
N GLY A 153 1.20 4.74 8.04
CA GLY A 153 0.95 3.48 7.34
C GLY A 153 1.70 3.38 6.01
N ALA A 154 1.63 2.22 5.37
CA ALA A 154 2.42 1.93 4.17
C ALA A 154 2.14 2.88 2.98
N VAL A 155 0.87 3.23 2.71
CA VAL A 155 0.53 4.27 1.71
C VAL A 155 0.83 5.65 2.26
N GLY A 156 0.49 5.91 3.54
CA GLY A 156 0.62 7.21 4.19
C GLY A 156 2.05 7.74 4.17
N THR A 157 3.05 6.90 4.48
CA THR A 157 4.47 7.28 4.51
C THR A 157 5.00 7.73 3.14
N VAL A 158 4.50 7.17 2.06
CA VAL A 158 4.83 7.60 0.70
C VAL A 158 4.05 8.86 0.34
N LEU A 159 2.76 8.87 0.63
CA LEU A 159 1.85 9.95 0.28
C LEU A 159 2.29 11.29 0.89
N VAL A 160 2.63 11.32 2.18
CA VAL A 160 3.06 12.56 2.85
C VAL A 160 4.32 13.16 2.22
N GLN A 161 5.30 12.32 1.85
CA GLN A 161 6.52 12.77 1.19
C GLN A 161 6.25 13.33 -0.21
N LEU A 162 5.44 12.63 -1.01
CA LEU A 162 5.08 13.09 -2.35
C LEU A 162 4.28 14.40 -2.32
N LEU A 163 3.35 14.56 -1.38
CA LEU A 163 2.56 15.79 -1.19
C LEU A 163 3.44 16.97 -0.78
N THR A 164 4.33 16.77 0.20
CA THR A 164 5.29 17.80 0.61
C THR A 164 6.16 18.25 -0.57
N ARG A 165 6.62 17.30 -1.39
CA ARG A 165 7.38 17.61 -2.62
C ARG A 165 6.55 18.34 -3.68
N ALA A 166 5.24 18.08 -3.76
CA ALA A 166 4.33 18.78 -4.65
C ALA A 166 4.01 20.23 -4.17
N GLY A 167 4.56 20.65 -3.05
CA GLY A 167 4.35 21.99 -2.50
C GLY A 167 3.04 22.15 -1.72
N ALA A 168 2.42 21.05 -1.28
CA ALA A 168 1.26 21.09 -0.40
C ALA A 168 1.68 21.33 1.07
N THR A 169 0.81 21.98 1.84
CA THR A 169 0.91 22.03 3.31
C THR A 169 0.26 20.78 3.88
N VAL A 170 1.08 19.86 4.37
CA VAL A 170 0.61 18.53 4.81
C VAL A 170 0.42 18.47 6.31
N VAL A 171 -0.76 17.99 6.74
CA VAL A 171 -1.00 17.52 8.10
C VAL A 171 -1.03 15.99 8.07
N GLY A 172 -0.06 15.36 8.74
CA GLY A 172 0.00 13.92 8.90
C GLY A 172 -0.71 13.47 10.19
N ALA A 173 -1.82 12.76 10.08
CA ALA A 173 -2.55 12.29 11.24
C ALA A 173 -2.34 10.78 11.47
N ALA A 174 -1.96 10.41 12.71
CA ALA A 174 -1.70 9.04 13.11
C ALA A 174 -2.05 8.83 14.60
N ARG A 175 -2.00 7.59 15.09
CA ARG A 175 -2.21 7.26 16.50
C ARG A 175 -0.88 7.06 17.22
N GLY A 176 -0.66 7.80 18.28
CA GLY A 176 0.48 7.62 19.20
C GLY A 176 1.77 8.26 18.72
N GLU A 177 2.57 8.65 19.69
CA GLU A 177 3.77 9.48 19.51
C GLU A 177 4.77 8.88 18.53
N HIS A 178 5.11 7.60 18.66
CA HIS A 178 6.12 6.95 17.79
C HIS A 178 5.75 6.98 16.29
N LYS A 179 4.43 7.01 15.95
CA LYS A 179 3.95 7.16 14.58
C LYS A 179 4.06 8.58 14.10
N LEU A 180 3.77 9.53 14.98
CA LEU A 180 3.91 10.96 14.68
C LEU A 180 5.37 11.34 14.48
N ASP A 181 6.27 10.79 15.30
CA ASP A 181 7.73 10.97 15.14
C ASP A 181 8.23 10.48 13.79
N LEU A 182 7.73 9.31 13.33
CA LEU A 182 8.06 8.84 12.00
C LEU A 182 7.61 9.84 10.93
N VAL A 183 6.36 10.31 11.00
CA VAL A 183 5.81 11.25 10.02
C VAL A 183 6.59 12.58 10.02
N THR A 184 6.99 13.05 11.18
CA THR A 184 7.85 14.25 11.31
C THR A 184 9.22 14.02 10.66
N ARG A 185 9.87 12.87 10.90
CA ARG A 185 11.14 12.51 10.23
C ARG A 185 11.04 12.41 8.72
N LEU A 186 9.85 12.15 8.18
CA LEU A 186 9.59 12.16 6.73
C LEU A 186 9.40 13.58 6.15
N GLY A 187 9.60 14.62 6.95
CA GLY A 187 9.58 16.02 6.52
C GLY A 187 8.21 16.71 6.63
N VAL A 188 7.26 16.11 7.34
CA VAL A 188 5.94 16.73 7.58
C VAL A 188 6.02 17.70 8.76
N GLY A 189 5.72 18.97 8.51
CA GLY A 189 5.79 20.02 9.53
C GLY A 189 4.64 20.01 10.56
N HIS A 190 3.50 19.41 10.20
CA HIS A 190 2.32 19.37 11.07
C HIS A 190 1.87 17.92 11.27
N VAL A 191 1.89 17.46 12.52
CA VAL A 191 1.45 16.11 12.89
C VAL A 191 0.39 16.16 13.98
N VAL A 192 -0.63 15.31 13.88
CA VAL A 192 -1.76 15.31 14.82
C VAL A 192 -2.11 13.88 15.23
N ASP A 193 -2.25 13.65 16.55
CA ASP A 193 -2.79 12.40 17.06
C ASP A 193 -4.32 12.42 17.00
N TYR A 194 -4.90 11.66 16.07
CA TYR A 194 -6.35 11.56 15.91
C TYR A 194 -7.02 10.67 16.96
N SER A 195 -6.26 10.00 17.84
CA SER A 195 -6.83 9.23 18.97
C SER A 195 -7.15 10.09 20.19
N LEU A 196 -6.68 11.34 20.21
CA LEU A 196 -6.89 12.26 21.31
C LEU A 196 -8.10 13.19 21.03
N PRO A 197 -8.91 13.51 22.05
CA PRO A 197 -10.02 14.46 21.91
C PRO A 197 -9.57 15.80 21.32
N GLY A 198 -10.40 16.46 20.52
CA GLY A 198 -10.10 17.76 19.90
C GLY A 198 -9.05 17.71 18.79
N TRP A 199 -8.76 16.54 18.20
CA TRP A 199 -7.78 16.42 17.12
C TRP A 199 -8.12 17.27 15.89
N THR A 200 -9.41 17.47 15.60
CA THR A 200 -9.86 18.32 14.50
C THR A 200 -9.53 19.78 14.71
N ASP A 201 -9.56 20.26 15.95
CA ASP A 201 -9.20 21.66 16.26
C ASP A 201 -7.69 21.87 16.11
N ARG A 202 -6.89 20.86 16.53
CA ARG A 202 -5.43 20.87 16.27
C ARG A 202 -5.08 20.88 14.78
N VAL A 203 -5.88 20.19 13.94
CA VAL A 203 -5.71 20.29 12.48
C VAL A 203 -6.00 21.71 12.00
N ARG A 204 -7.10 22.33 12.47
CA ARG A 204 -7.43 23.73 12.10
C ARG A 204 -6.36 24.71 12.53
N GLU A 205 -5.84 24.57 13.74
CA GLU A 205 -4.74 25.41 14.25
C GLU A 205 -3.47 25.25 13.38
N ALA A 206 -3.11 24.01 13.04
CA ALA A 206 -1.92 23.69 12.28
C ALA A 206 -1.90 24.34 10.87
N VAL A 207 -3.07 24.49 10.24
CA VAL A 207 -3.18 25.04 8.88
C VAL A 207 -3.87 26.40 8.82
N GLY A 208 -4.23 27.00 9.96
CA GLY A 208 -4.94 28.27 10.02
C GLY A 208 -6.37 28.22 9.47
N GLY A 209 -7.08 27.08 9.61
CA GLY A 209 -8.46 26.93 9.17
C GLY A 209 -8.84 25.55 8.63
N SER A 210 -9.43 25.51 7.46
CA SER A 210 -9.89 24.29 6.79
C SER A 210 -8.84 23.70 5.84
N VAL A 211 -9.05 22.48 5.36
CA VAL A 211 -8.18 21.79 4.39
C VAL A 211 -8.87 21.63 3.03
N GLU A 212 -8.12 21.68 1.94
CA GLU A 212 -8.63 21.48 0.59
C GLU A 212 -8.80 19.98 0.28
N VAL A 213 -7.94 19.12 0.82
CA VAL A 213 -7.95 17.68 0.53
C VAL A 213 -7.84 16.86 1.80
N VAL A 214 -8.65 15.80 1.86
CA VAL A 214 -8.50 14.71 2.84
C VAL A 214 -8.25 13.41 2.11
N PHE A 215 -7.18 12.70 2.47
CA PHE A 215 -6.96 11.32 2.07
C PHE A 215 -7.38 10.40 3.21
N ASP A 216 -8.43 9.62 2.97
CA ASP A 216 -9.08 8.78 3.98
C ASP A 216 -8.94 7.29 3.66
N HIS A 217 -8.14 6.59 4.46
CA HIS A 217 -8.01 5.14 4.46
C HIS A 217 -8.78 4.49 5.62
N ILE A 218 -9.33 5.29 6.54
CA ILE A 218 -9.88 4.80 7.81
C ILE A 218 -11.38 4.61 7.73
N GLY A 219 -12.11 5.60 7.21
CA GLY A 219 -13.57 5.63 7.22
C GLY A 219 -14.16 5.82 8.63
N GLY A 220 -15.42 5.47 8.79
CA GLY A 220 -16.14 5.56 10.06
C GLY A 220 -16.12 6.96 10.66
N THR A 221 -16.10 7.05 12.00
CA THR A 221 -16.13 8.32 12.75
C THR A 221 -14.97 9.25 12.38
N LEU A 222 -13.75 8.72 12.27
CA LEU A 222 -12.58 9.56 11.90
C LEU A 222 -12.71 10.14 10.49
N GLY A 223 -13.18 9.33 9.53
CA GLY A 223 -13.46 9.84 8.18
C GLY A 223 -14.55 10.91 8.16
N GLN A 224 -15.59 10.75 8.99
CA GLN A 224 -16.69 11.71 9.13
C GLN A 224 -16.22 13.03 9.78
N GLU A 225 -15.40 12.96 10.82
CA GLU A 225 -14.81 14.13 11.46
C GLU A 225 -13.87 14.87 10.49
N ALA A 226 -13.08 14.12 9.71
CA ALA A 226 -12.21 14.70 8.68
C ALA A 226 -12.99 15.39 7.56
N LEU A 227 -14.16 14.87 7.16
CA LEU A 227 -15.08 15.52 6.22
C LEU A 227 -15.52 16.91 6.74
N GLY A 228 -15.64 17.04 8.06
CA GLY A 228 -15.96 18.30 8.74
C GLY A 228 -14.87 19.38 8.62
N LEU A 229 -13.62 18.99 8.30
CA LEU A 229 -12.48 19.90 8.15
C LEU A 229 -12.36 20.52 6.76
N LEU A 230 -13.07 19.97 5.76
CA LEU A 230 -12.96 20.43 4.38
C LEU A 230 -13.43 21.88 4.17
N THR A 231 -12.73 22.59 3.32
CA THR A 231 -13.04 23.96 2.88
C THR A 231 -14.38 23.98 2.12
N PRO A 232 -15.37 24.74 2.57
CA PRO A 232 -16.64 24.87 1.85
C PRO A 232 -16.41 25.38 0.41
N GLY A 233 -17.13 24.81 -0.54
CA GLY A 233 -17.09 25.18 -1.96
C GLY A 233 -15.97 24.52 -2.79
N SER A 234 -14.89 24.01 -2.16
CA SER A 234 -13.76 23.45 -2.90
C SER A 234 -13.17 22.15 -2.30
N GLY A 235 -13.54 21.86 -1.06
CA GLY A 235 -12.97 20.72 -0.34
C GLY A 235 -13.34 19.37 -0.94
N ARG A 236 -12.37 18.44 -0.94
CA ARG A 236 -12.53 17.09 -1.50
C ARG A 236 -11.91 16.02 -0.60
N GLN A 237 -12.69 14.98 -0.31
CA GLN A 237 -12.21 13.79 0.41
C GLN A 237 -12.10 12.61 -0.54
N VAL A 238 -10.92 12.01 -0.61
CA VAL A 238 -10.65 10.80 -1.39
C VAL A 238 -10.62 9.61 -0.44
N VAL A 239 -11.62 8.75 -0.55
CA VAL A 239 -11.75 7.54 0.25
C VAL A 239 -11.13 6.37 -0.50
N PHE A 240 -10.12 5.72 0.09
CA PHE A 240 -9.41 4.60 -0.54
C PHE A 240 -9.28 3.38 0.39
N GLY A 241 -10.03 3.36 1.47
CA GLY A 241 -10.11 2.26 2.42
C GLY A 241 -11.14 2.51 3.52
N PHE A 242 -11.33 1.49 4.33
CA PHE A 242 -12.19 1.53 5.52
C PHE A 242 -11.57 0.67 6.63
N SER A 243 -10.32 0.95 6.95
CA SER A 243 -9.57 0.14 7.92
C SER A 243 -10.17 0.16 9.33
N SER A 244 -11.08 1.09 9.65
CA SER A 244 -11.88 1.05 10.89
C SER A 244 -12.86 -0.13 10.95
N GLY A 245 -13.17 -0.74 9.80
CA GLY A 245 -14.25 -1.71 9.63
C GLY A 245 -15.60 -1.08 9.27
N ALA A 246 -15.71 0.26 9.34
CA ALA A 246 -16.91 1.02 8.95
C ALA A 246 -16.59 1.95 7.77
N PRO A 247 -17.45 2.00 6.74
CA PRO A 247 -17.27 2.94 5.63
C PRO A 247 -17.50 4.39 6.08
N LEU A 248 -17.04 5.35 5.26
CA LEU A 248 -17.45 6.74 5.40
C LEU A 248 -18.95 6.87 4.99
N GLU A 249 -19.73 7.49 5.84
CA GLU A 249 -21.10 7.88 5.52
C GLU A 249 -21.14 9.37 5.12
N ALA A 250 -21.42 9.65 3.85
CA ALA A 250 -21.54 11.02 3.35
C ALA A 250 -22.90 11.23 2.69
N ALA A 251 -23.79 11.90 3.38
CA ALA A 251 -25.13 12.19 2.86
C ALA A 251 -25.05 13.22 1.72
N PRO A 252 -25.73 13.00 0.56
CA PRO A 252 -25.72 13.95 -0.56
C PRO A 252 -26.10 15.38 -0.17
N MET A 253 -27.07 15.54 0.74
CA MET A 253 -27.51 16.86 1.22
C MET A 253 -26.43 17.58 2.04
N GLN A 254 -25.63 16.84 2.81
CA GLN A 254 -24.49 17.39 3.54
C GLN A 254 -23.41 17.92 2.58
N LEU A 255 -23.13 17.15 1.53
CA LEU A 255 -22.16 17.53 0.50
C LEU A 255 -22.63 18.76 -0.28
N MET A 256 -23.89 18.75 -0.72
CA MET A 256 -24.52 19.85 -1.44
C MET A 256 -24.51 21.15 -0.62
N GLY A 257 -24.92 21.08 0.66
CA GLY A 257 -25.02 22.26 1.54
C GLY A 257 -23.68 22.94 1.80
N ARG A 258 -22.55 22.24 1.61
CA ARG A 258 -21.22 22.77 1.79
C ARG A 258 -20.41 22.85 0.47
N GLY A 259 -20.94 22.40 -0.65
CA GLY A 259 -20.24 22.36 -1.93
C GLY A 259 -18.99 21.44 -1.91
N LEU A 260 -19.12 20.28 -1.26
CA LEU A 260 -17.98 19.33 -1.10
C LEU A 260 -18.01 18.21 -2.11
N THR A 261 -16.85 17.63 -2.37
CA THR A 261 -16.69 16.40 -3.18
C THR A 261 -16.21 15.26 -2.31
N VAL A 262 -16.87 14.10 -2.39
CA VAL A 262 -16.37 12.83 -1.87
C VAL A 262 -16.21 11.88 -3.06
N SER A 263 -15.05 11.29 -3.20
CA SER A 263 -14.75 10.35 -4.27
C SER A 263 -14.12 9.07 -3.73
N GLY A 264 -14.52 7.92 -4.29
CA GLY A 264 -13.87 6.64 -4.03
C GLY A 264 -12.66 6.46 -4.94
N PHE A 265 -11.58 5.91 -4.41
CA PHE A 265 -10.41 5.54 -5.17
C PHE A 265 -10.11 4.05 -4.97
N SER A 266 -10.10 3.28 -6.05
CA SER A 266 -9.75 1.86 -6.03
C SER A 266 -8.35 1.63 -6.61
N ALA A 267 -7.41 1.25 -5.77
CA ALA A 267 -6.07 0.87 -6.21
C ALA A 267 -6.11 -0.31 -7.21
N GLY A 268 -7.13 -1.17 -7.15
CA GLY A 268 -7.34 -2.26 -8.12
C GLY A 268 -7.44 -1.77 -9.56
N LEU A 269 -8.02 -0.58 -9.78
CA LEU A 269 -8.15 0.02 -11.11
C LEU A 269 -6.82 0.53 -11.70
N ILE A 270 -5.79 0.75 -10.88
CA ILE A 270 -4.42 0.99 -11.39
C ILE A 270 -3.93 -0.27 -12.11
N TRP A 271 -4.07 -1.42 -11.44
CA TRP A 271 -3.52 -2.70 -11.91
C TRP A 271 -4.30 -3.31 -13.07
N SER A 272 -5.53 -2.86 -13.33
CA SER A 272 -6.27 -3.21 -14.56
C SER A 272 -5.78 -2.47 -15.81
N ARG A 273 -4.84 -1.51 -15.64
CA ARG A 273 -4.21 -0.73 -16.72
C ARG A 273 -2.68 -0.84 -16.62
N PRO A 274 -2.07 -1.91 -17.15
CA PRO A 274 -0.66 -2.24 -16.92
C PRO A 274 0.33 -1.12 -17.26
N ALA A 275 0.14 -0.42 -18.39
CA ALA A 275 1.00 0.70 -18.76
C ALA A 275 0.94 1.85 -17.75
N PHE A 276 -0.24 2.19 -17.26
CA PHE A 276 -0.43 3.21 -16.23
C PHE A 276 0.17 2.78 -14.88
N ALA A 277 -0.03 1.51 -14.50
CA ALA A 277 0.59 0.97 -13.29
C ALA A 277 2.12 1.06 -13.35
N ARG A 278 2.71 0.65 -14.48
CA ARG A 278 4.15 0.73 -14.73
C ARG A 278 4.67 2.17 -14.63
N GLU A 279 3.98 3.13 -15.25
CA GLU A 279 4.31 4.56 -15.17
C GLU A 279 4.40 5.03 -13.71
N LEU A 280 3.33 4.81 -12.92
CA LEU A 280 3.28 5.22 -11.51
C LEU A 280 4.38 4.56 -10.65
N VAL A 281 4.65 3.28 -10.89
CA VAL A 281 5.71 2.54 -10.18
C VAL A 281 7.08 3.13 -10.53
N THR A 282 7.38 3.30 -11.82
CA THR A 282 8.66 3.81 -12.29
C THR A 282 8.95 5.19 -11.70
N GLU A 283 7.99 6.11 -11.73
CA GLU A 283 8.13 7.44 -11.13
C GLU A 283 8.54 7.38 -9.64
N VAL A 284 7.92 6.49 -8.89
CA VAL A 284 8.18 6.36 -7.45
C VAL A 284 9.55 5.71 -7.19
N LEU A 285 9.91 4.68 -7.96
CA LEU A 285 11.22 4.01 -7.85
C LEU A 285 12.36 4.96 -8.22
N ASP A 286 12.19 5.76 -9.28
CA ASP A 286 13.18 6.75 -9.72
C ASP A 286 13.39 7.85 -8.66
N LEU A 287 12.30 8.28 -8.00
CA LEU A 287 12.42 9.21 -6.87
C LEU A 287 13.20 8.61 -5.71
N ALA A 288 12.99 7.34 -5.41
CA ALA A 288 13.70 6.65 -4.34
C ALA A 288 15.17 6.41 -4.70
N ALA A 289 15.46 5.95 -5.92
CA ALA A 289 16.84 5.77 -6.42
C ALA A 289 17.62 7.08 -6.41
N ALA A 290 16.95 8.21 -6.66
CA ALA A 290 17.57 9.54 -6.57
C ALA A 290 17.64 10.10 -5.13
N GLY A 291 17.33 9.32 -4.10
CA GLY A 291 17.32 9.76 -2.69
C GLY A 291 16.27 10.81 -2.36
N ARG A 292 15.27 10.97 -3.22
CA ARG A 292 14.21 12.00 -3.09
C ARG A 292 12.90 11.47 -2.49
N LEU A 293 12.83 10.18 -2.21
CA LEU A 293 11.77 9.49 -1.50
C LEU A 293 12.41 8.42 -0.62
N THR A 294 12.05 8.40 0.66
CA THR A 294 12.57 7.42 1.63
C THR A 294 11.56 6.28 1.79
N PRO A 295 11.90 5.05 1.37
CA PRO A 295 11.09 3.88 1.66
C PRO A 295 11.04 3.62 3.17
N VAL A 296 9.87 3.28 3.69
CA VAL A 296 9.70 2.95 5.11
C VAL A 296 9.32 1.49 5.26
N ILE A 297 10.26 0.68 5.72
CA ILE A 297 10.05 -0.73 6.07
C ILE A 297 10.07 -0.81 7.60
N GLY A 298 8.89 -0.87 8.19
CA GLY A 298 8.75 -0.87 9.65
C GLY A 298 9.12 -2.19 10.29
N GLN A 299 8.82 -3.31 9.61
CA GLN A 299 9.11 -4.65 10.13
C GLN A 299 9.38 -5.66 9.01
N ARG A 300 10.23 -6.63 9.35
CA ARG A 300 10.56 -7.79 8.53
C ARG A 300 10.32 -9.05 9.35
N PHE A 301 9.64 -10.00 8.76
CA PHE A 301 9.41 -11.32 9.36
C PHE A 301 10.00 -12.38 8.44
N PRO A 302 10.65 -13.43 8.96
CA PRO A 302 10.98 -14.59 8.14
C PRO A 302 9.67 -15.24 7.61
N LEU A 303 9.74 -15.95 6.49
CA LEU A 303 8.58 -16.51 5.80
C LEU A 303 7.70 -17.38 6.73
N GLU A 304 8.33 -18.20 7.57
CA GLU A 304 7.64 -19.06 8.54
C GLU A 304 6.86 -18.28 9.61
N LYS A 305 7.10 -16.99 9.74
CA LYS A 305 6.40 -16.07 10.66
C LYS A 305 5.30 -15.24 9.97
N ALA A 306 4.77 -15.72 8.82
CA ALA A 306 3.71 -15.02 8.10
C ALA A 306 2.44 -14.81 8.95
N ALA A 307 2.13 -15.74 9.86
CA ALA A 307 1.04 -15.57 10.81
C ALA A 307 1.26 -14.36 11.74
N ASP A 308 2.48 -14.20 12.28
CA ASP A 308 2.85 -13.09 13.15
C ASP A 308 2.80 -11.75 12.37
N ALA A 309 3.28 -11.75 11.11
CA ALA A 309 3.20 -10.58 10.23
C ALA A 309 1.75 -10.14 9.99
N HIS A 310 0.83 -11.08 9.71
CA HIS A 310 -0.60 -10.79 9.55
C HIS A 310 -1.22 -10.26 10.84
N ALA A 311 -0.91 -10.86 11.99
CA ALA A 311 -1.39 -10.40 13.29
C ALA A 311 -0.93 -8.96 13.59
N ALA A 312 0.33 -8.62 13.31
CA ALA A 312 0.86 -7.27 13.51
C ALA A 312 0.15 -6.24 12.62
N VAL A 313 -0.12 -6.59 11.35
CA VAL A 313 -0.86 -5.71 10.42
C VAL A 313 -2.29 -5.50 10.89
N GLU A 314 -2.98 -6.55 11.37
CA GLU A 314 -4.36 -6.47 11.90
C GLU A 314 -4.45 -5.66 13.19
N ALA A 315 -3.46 -5.77 14.07
CA ALA A 315 -3.35 -4.98 15.29
C ALA A 315 -3.11 -3.48 15.02
N ARG A 316 -2.77 -3.11 13.76
CA ARG A 316 -2.43 -1.73 13.36
C ARG A 316 -1.25 -1.14 14.15
N ASP A 317 -0.34 -2.02 14.54
CA ASP A 317 0.84 -1.67 15.32
C ASP A 317 2.10 -1.56 14.45
N THR A 318 1.89 -1.56 13.13
CA THR A 318 2.94 -1.51 12.12
C THR A 318 3.19 -0.07 11.65
N LEU A 319 4.43 0.18 11.24
CA LEU A 319 4.88 1.39 10.55
C LEU A 319 5.21 1.05 9.10
N GLY A 320 4.87 1.94 8.15
CA GLY A 320 5.24 1.73 6.75
C GLY A 320 4.88 0.34 6.22
N LYS A 321 5.80 -0.26 5.47
CA LYS A 321 5.62 -1.57 4.85
C LYS A 321 6.08 -2.72 5.75
N THR A 322 5.31 -3.81 5.76
CA THR A 322 5.69 -5.10 6.34
C THR A 322 6.18 -6.02 5.22
N LEU A 323 7.30 -6.72 5.45
CA LEU A 323 7.88 -7.68 4.51
C LEU A 323 7.96 -9.08 5.11
N LEU A 324 7.77 -10.10 4.26
CA LEU A 324 8.19 -11.48 4.53
C LEU A 324 9.49 -11.74 3.76
N ILE A 325 10.42 -12.44 4.43
CA ILE A 325 11.72 -12.80 3.89
C ILE A 325 11.78 -14.34 3.84
N PRO A 326 11.82 -14.94 2.64
CA PRO A 326 11.92 -16.39 2.45
C PRO A 326 13.22 -17.01 2.95
#